data_d90edf58e42fea563118b60b78774ec5
#
_entry.id   d90edf58e42fea563118b60b78774ec5
#
_cell.length_a   1.000
_cell.length_b   1.000
_cell.length_c   1.000
_cell.angle_alpha   90.00
_cell.angle_beta   90.00
_cell.angle_gamma   90.00
#
_symmetry.space_group_name_H-M   'P 1'
#
loop_
_entity.id
_entity.type
_entity.pdbx_description
1 polymer ?
#
loop_
_entity_poly.entity_id
_entity_poly.type
_entity_poly.pdbx_seq_one_letter_code
_entity_poly.pdbx_strand_id
1 'polypeptide(L)'
;MRECTSKEQHRNSSFKIWWFQLFAVSLRHTNKGERIMANNEYRKLPTGIQSFNKIREENYLYVDKTDIIWKLANKGKQYNYLSRPRRFGKSVLVDTLQCYFEGRKELFEGLKIMDLEKDWKEYPVIRLDMSRGGANAETLRSYLNLRFGYYEEKYVITPDPTAQLADRFDAIITTAYKQTGLKVAILIDEYDSPLQHSWKTPEHEACTEVYREVFAILKADDEYE
;
A
#
# COMPACT_ATOMS: atom_id res chain seq x y z
N MET A 1 25.46 10.92 43.35
CA MET A 1 25.30 11.52 42.02
C MET A 1 25.63 10.46 40.99
N ARG A 2 24.62 9.91 40.34
CA ARG A 2 24.77 9.02 39.17
C ARG A 2 24.04 9.70 38.04
N GLU A 3 24.81 10.17 37.08
CA GLU A 3 24.28 10.72 35.82
C GLU A 3 23.63 9.60 35.04
N CYS A 4 22.34 9.75 34.79
CA CYS A 4 21.57 8.91 33.91
C CYS A 4 21.61 9.60 32.53
N THR A 5 22.53 9.18 31.66
CA THR A 5 22.56 9.62 30.27
C THR A 5 21.46 8.87 29.54
N SER A 6 20.33 9.55 29.36
CA SER A 6 19.28 9.11 28.44
C SER A 6 19.78 9.25 26.99
N LYS A 7 20.09 8.12 26.36
CA LYS A 7 20.21 8.05 24.92
C LYS A 7 18.79 8.10 24.33
N GLU A 8 18.32 9.29 23.99
CA GLU A 8 17.20 9.47 23.06
C GLU A 8 17.62 8.93 21.70
N GLN A 9 17.21 7.68 21.43
CA GLN A 9 17.18 7.18 20.06
C GLN A 9 15.97 7.80 19.37
N HIS A 10 16.22 8.82 18.55
CA HIS A 10 15.25 9.23 17.54
C HIS A 10 14.97 8.06 16.59
N ARG A 11 13.92 7.30 16.85
CA ARG A 11 13.31 6.42 15.86
C ARG A 11 12.61 7.30 14.85
N ASN A 12 13.34 7.73 13.83
CA ASN A 12 12.70 8.22 12.59
C ASN A 12 11.88 7.06 12.01
N SER A 13 10.55 7.23 11.90
CA SER A 13 9.69 6.21 11.34
C SER A 13 10.20 5.76 9.97
N SER A 14 10.52 4.47 9.86
CA SER A 14 11.22 3.88 8.71
C SER A 14 10.31 3.59 7.53
N PHE A 15 9.01 3.90 7.62
CA PHE A 15 8.02 3.49 6.62
C PHE A 15 6.87 4.50 6.47
N LYS A 16 6.20 4.44 5.30
CA LYS A 16 4.89 5.08 5.04
C LYS A 16 3.87 3.98 4.79
N ILE A 17 2.72 4.06 5.47
CA ILE A 17 1.66 3.07 5.36
C ILE A 17 0.48 3.65 4.59
N TRP A 18 -0.06 2.82 3.69
CA TRP A 18 -1.20 3.16 2.86
C TRP A 18 -2.29 2.12 3.07
N TRP A 19 -3.34 2.53 3.79
CA TRP A 19 -4.50 1.69 4.06
C TRP A 19 -5.62 2.03 3.09
N PHE A 20 -6.20 1.04 2.46
CA PHE A 20 -7.31 1.23 1.52
C PHE A 20 -8.56 0.51 2.00
N GLN A 21 -9.46 1.22 2.70
CA GLN A 21 -10.73 0.70 3.19
C GLN A 21 -11.95 1.52 2.73
N LEU A 22 -13.13 0.97 2.87
CA LEU A 22 -14.41 1.44 2.35
C LEU A 22 -15.08 2.50 3.26
N PHE A 23 -15.03 3.81 2.91
CA PHE A 23 -16.04 4.81 3.31
C PHE A 23 -16.20 5.87 2.21
N ALA A 24 -17.43 6.36 2.02
CA ALA A 24 -17.75 7.29 0.95
C ALA A 24 -17.35 8.73 1.30
N VAL A 25 -16.38 9.29 0.60
CA VAL A 25 -16.18 10.74 0.55
C VAL A 25 -16.68 11.26 -0.77
N SER A 26 -17.73 12.09 -0.72
CA SER A 26 -18.27 12.80 -1.87
C SER A 26 -17.24 13.82 -2.37
N LEU A 27 -16.55 13.52 -3.45
CA LEU A 27 -15.76 14.50 -4.16
C LEU A 27 -16.71 15.32 -5.04
N ARG A 28 -16.95 16.58 -4.67
CA ARG A 28 -17.64 17.54 -5.56
C ARG A 28 -16.79 17.68 -6.84
N HIS A 29 -17.40 17.33 -7.95
CA HIS A 29 -16.87 17.58 -9.28
C HIS A 29 -16.82 19.09 -9.53
N THR A 30 -15.62 19.65 -9.66
CA THR A 30 -15.44 20.91 -10.36
C THR A 30 -15.22 20.57 -11.83
N ASN A 31 -16.30 20.64 -12.60
CA ASN A 31 -16.24 20.59 -14.05
C ASN A 31 -15.55 21.88 -14.56
N LYS A 32 -14.28 21.79 -14.97
CA LYS A 32 -13.76 22.62 -16.05
C LYS A 32 -13.47 21.69 -17.21
N GLY A 33 -14.33 21.77 -18.23
CA GLY A 33 -14.16 21.05 -19.47
C GLY A 33 -12.94 21.56 -20.22
N GLU A 34 -11.80 20.90 -20.06
CA GLU A 34 -10.71 20.99 -21.01
C GLU A 34 -10.92 19.87 -22.04
N ARG A 35 -11.19 20.29 -23.28
CA ARG A 35 -11.21 19.41 -24.44
C ARG A 35 -9.83 18.77 -24.59
N ILE A 36 -9.76 17.48 -24.31
CA ILE A 36 -8.62 16.66 -24.71
C ILE A 36 -8.76 16.39 -26.20
N MET A 37 -8.21 17.28 -27.00
CA MET A 37 -7.92 17.02 -28.41
C MET A 37 -6.57 16.30 -28.44
N ALA A 38 -6.56 15.00 -28.33
CA ALA A 38 -5.40 14.17 -28.61
C ALA A 38 -5.77 13.17 -29.70
N ASN A 39 -4.94 13.12 -30.72
CA ASN A 39 -4.86 12.16 -31.82
C ASN A 39 -5.93 11.07 -31.84
N ASN A 40 -6.59 10.95 -32.99
CA ASN A 40 -7.77 10.14 -33.32
C ASN A 40 -7.57 8.62 -33.24
N GLU A 41 -6.90 8.12 -32.18
CA GLU A 41 -6.85 6.70 -31.85
C GLU A 41 -7.88 6.41 -30.76
N TYR A 42 -8.91 5.66 -31.12
CA TYR A 42 -9.90 5.13 -30.19
C TYR A 42 -9.23 4.18 -29.20
N ARG A 43 -8.88 4.67 -27.99
CA ARG A 43 -8.37 3.82 -26.92
C ARG A 43 -9.49 2.94 -26.38
N LYS A 44 -9.19 1.66 -26.18
CA LYS A 44 -10.14 0.72 -25.58
C LYS A 44 -10.39 1.06 -24.10
N LEU A 45 -11.62 0.87 -23.64
CA LEU A 45 -11.95 1.00 -22.23
C LEU A 45 -11.35 -0.18 -21.43
N PRO A 46 -10.73 0.05 -20.26
CA PRO A 46 -10.12 -1.00 -19.45
C PRO A 46 -11.18 -1.78 -18.63
N THR A 47 -12.17 -2.37 -19.30
CA THR A 47 -13.26 -3.09 -18.64
C THR A 47 -12.70 -4.33 -17.92
N GLY A 48 -12.83 -4.36 -16.57
CA GLY A 48 -12.34 -5.46 -15.75
C GLY A 48 -10.83 -5.50 -15.52
N ILE A 49 -10.06 -4.54 -16.07
CA ILE A 49 -8.61 -4.46 -15.85
C ILE A 49 -8.33 -3.64 -14.60
N GLN A 50 -7.60 -4.23 -13.65
CA GLN A 50 -7.21 -3.60 -12.39
C GLN A 50 -5.71 -3.27 -12.33
N SER A 51 -4.91 -3.72 -13.30
CA SER A 51 -3.49 -3.43 -13.38
C SER A 51 -3.21 -2.16 -14.16
N PHE A 52 -2.60 -1.17 -13.49
CA PHE A 52 -2.14 0.07 -14.11
C PHE A 52 -1.07 -0.19 -15.17
N ASN A 53 -0.15 -1.11 -14.87
CA ASN A 53 0.87 -1.56 -15.81
C ASN A 53 0.23 -1.99 -17.15
N LYS A 54 -0.72 -2.93 -17.08
CA LYS A 54 -1.43 -3.43 -18.26
C LYS A 54 -2.22 -2.34 -18.99
N ILE A 55 -2.86 -1.43 -18.24
CA ILE A 55 -3.58 -0.28 -18.82
C ILE A 55 -2.64 0.58 -19.65
N ARG A 56 -1.43 0.81 -19.19
CA ARG A 56 -0.44 1.65 -19.87
C ARG A 56 0.25 0.94 -21.03
N GLU A 57 0.70 -0.29 -20.83
CA GLU A 57 1.39 -1.08 -21.86
C GLU A 57 0.51 -1.43 -23.06
N GLU A 58 -0.76 -1.74 -22.81
CA GLU A 58 -1.72 -2.07 -23.89
C GLU A 58 -2.52 -0.84 -24.39
N ASN A 59 -2.10 0.38 -24.02
CA ASN A 59 -2.68 1.65 -24.48
C ASN A 59 -4.21 1.77 -24.25
N TYR A 60 -4.72 1.26 -23.11
CA TYR A 60 -6.11 1.50 -22.73
C TYR A 60 -6.35 2.96 -22.30
N LEU A 61 -7.61 3.36 -22.34
CA LEU A 61 -8.01 4.68 -21.82
C LEU A 61 -7.75 4.74 -20.30
N TYR A 62 -6.92 5.67 -19.89
CA TYR A 62 -6.67 5.95 -18.46
C TYR A 62 -7.15 7.36 -18.10
N VAL A 63 -8.02 7.45 -17.09
CA VAL A 63 -8.44 8.75 -16.55
C VAL A 63 -7.36 9.23 -15.59
N ASP A 64 -6.55 10.17 -16.06
CA ASP A 64 -5.38 10.63 -15.32
C ASP A 64 -5.77 11.37 -14.03
N LYS A 65 -5.40 10.79 -12.90
CA LYS A 65 -5.48 11.34 -11.54
C LYS A 65 -4.13 11.22 -10.83
N THR A 66 -3.04 11.17 -11.58
CA THR A 66 -1.70 10.94 -11.02
C THR A 66 -1.18 12.11 -10.20
N ASP A 67 -1.76 13.31 -10.35
CA ASP A 67 -1.53 14.43 -9.43
C ASP A 67 -1.98 14.09 -7.98
N ILE A 68 -3.01 13.26 -7.81
CA ILE A 68 -3.44 12.76 -6.50
C ILE A 68 -2.41 11.76 -5.96
N ILE A 69 -1.88 10.87 -6.81
CA ILE A 69 -0.81 9.92 -6.45
C ILE A 69 0.38 10.69 -5.86
N TRP A 70 0.86 11.70 -6.59
CA TRP A 70 1.97 12.53 -6.14
C TRP A 70 1.68 13.26 -4.83
N LYS A 71 0.49 13.84 -4.69
CA LYS A 71 0.07 14.54 -3.45
C LYS A 71 0.02 13.58 -2.27
N LEU A 72 -0.54 12.39 -2.46
CA LEU A 72 -0.58 11.35 -1.43
C LEU A 72 0.84 10.95 -1.01
N ALA A 73 1.72 10.67 -1.97
CA ALA A 73 3.08 10.21 -1.69
C ALA A 73 3.94 11.28 -1.01
N ASN A 74 3.82 12.56 -1.43
CA ASN A 74 4.74 13.62 -1.02
C ASN A 74 4.17 14.55 0.05
N LYS A 75 2.84 14.73 0.11
CA LYS A 75 2.16 15.64 1.04
C LYS A 75 1.17 14.93 1.97
N GLY A 76 0.95 13.64 1.76
CA GLY A 76 0.10 12.83 2.60
C GLY A 76 0.71 12.58 3.98
N LYS A 77 -0.15 12.22 4.93
CA LYS A 77 0.28 11.74 6.25
C LYS A 77 1.01 10.40 6.10
N GLN A 78 1.65 9.96 7.17
CA GLN A 78 2.27 8.62 7.23
C GLN A 78 1.23 7.52 6.96
N TYR A 79 0.05 7.65 7.56
CA TYR A 79 -1.08 6.74 7.35
C TYR A 79 -2.10 7.40 6.43
N ASN A 80 -2.38 6.76 5.31
CA ASN A 80 -3.37 7.23 4.36
C ASN A 80 -4.44 6.16 4.17
N TYR A 81 -5.67 6.55 4.37
CA TYR A 81 -6.83 5.70 4.29
C TYR A 81 -7.73 6.15 3.14
N LEU A 82 -7.98 5.27 2.17
CA LEU A 82 -8.89 5.55 1.07
C LEU A 82 -10.09 4.63 1.12
N SER A 83 -11.25 5.23 1.28
CA SER A 83 -12.52 4.56 1.21
C SER A 83 -13.27 4.93 -0.05
N ARG A 84 -13.66 3.93 -0.83
CA ARG A 84 -14.52 4.07 -2.01
C ARG A 84 -15.42 2.85 -2.17
N PRO A 85 -16.62 2.99 -2.74
CA PRO A 85 -17.45 1.86 -3.09
C PRO A 85 -16.73 0.84 -3.98
N ARG A 86 -17.22 -0.39 -4.02
CA ARG A 86 -16.73 -1.41 -4.97
C ARG A 86 -16.80 -0.87 -6.40
N ARG A 87 -15.86 -1.26 -7.25
CA ARG A 87 -15.73 -0.85 -8.68
C ARG A 87 -15.39 0.63 -8.93
N PHE A 88 -14.95 1.37 -7.90
CA PHE A 88 -14.50 2.77 -8.04
C PHE A 88 -12.98 2.91 -8.21
N GLY A 89 -12.30 1.88 -8.72
CA GLY A 89 -10.91 1.93 -9.10
C GLY A 89 -9.91 1.91 -7.94
N LYS A 90 -10.27 1.34 -6.76
CA LYS A 90 -9.34 1.19 -5.62
C LYS A 90 -8.09 0.40 -6.01
N SER A 91 -8.28 -0.82 -6.52
CA SER A 91 -7.16 -1.70 -6.89
C SER A 91 -6.27 -1.11 -7.98
N VAL A 92 -6.85 -0.38 -8.94
CA VAL A 92 -6.06 0.38 -9.94
C VAL A 92 -5.24 1.47 -9.26
N LEU A 93 -5.79 2.17 -8.26
CA LEU A 93 -5.04 3.18 -7.51
C LEU A 93 -3.89 2.55 -6.71
N VAL A 94 -4.13 1.43 -6.03
CA VAL A 94 -3.09 0.68 -5.31
C VAL A 94 -1.99 0.24 -6.27
N ASP A 95 -2.35 -0.28 -7.44
CA ASP A 95 -1.41 -0.70 -8.47
C ASP A 95 -0.62 0.50 -9.05
N THR A 96 -1.29 1.65 -9.24
CA THR A 96 -0.62 2.89 -9.66
C THR A 96 0.38 3.39 -8.61
N LEU A 97 0.01 3.35 -7.32
CA LEU A 97 0.91 3.68 -6.22
C LEU A 97 2.11 2.73 -6.16
N GLN A 98 1.87 1.44 -6.35
CA GLN A 98 2.96 0.46 -6.42
C GLN A 98 3.94 0.81 -7.54
N CYS A 99 3.46 1.01 -8.76
CA CYS A 99 4.30 1.37 -9.89
C CYS A 99 5.06 2.69 -9.65
N TYR A 100 4.42 3.67 -9.00
CA TYR A 100 5.06 4.93 -8.64
C TYR A 100 6.20 4.73 -7.63
N PHE A 101 5.95 4.01 -6.53
CA PHE A 101 6.97 3.74 -5.52
C PHE A 101 8.07 2.80 -6.01
N GLU A 102 7.78 1.92 -6.97
CA GLU A 102 8.77 1.09 -7.65
C GLU A 102 9.62 1.89 -8.68
N GLY A 103 9.39 3.20 -8.83
CA GLY A 103 10.15 4.06 -9.74
C GLY A 103 9.90 3.80 -11.22
N ARG A 104 8.80 3.14 -11.58
CA ARG A 104 8.48 2.76 -12.97
C ARG A 104 8.02 3.95 -13.82
N LYS A 105 8.93 4.89 -14.01
CA LYS A 105 8.69 6.17 -14.71
C LYS A 105 8.07 5.99 -16.09
N GLU A 106 8.46 4.97 -16.82
CA GLU A 106 8.01 4.67 -18.18
C GLU A 106 6.49 4.51 -18.30
N LEU A 107 5.84 4.01 -17.24
CA LEU A 107 4.39 3.85 -17.21
C LEU A 107 3.63 5.18 -17.04
N PHE A 108 4.31 6.22 -16.59
CA PHE A 108 3.71 7.51 -16.30
C PHE A 108 3.90 8.55 -17.41
N GLU A 109 4.60 8.20 -18.49
CA GLU A 109 4.82 9.10 -19.62
C GLU A 109 3.52 9.70 -20.14
N GLY A 110 3.51 11.03 -20.31
CA GLY A 110 2.33 11.78 -20.76
C GLY A 110 1.22 11.95 -19.71
N LEU A 111 1.46 11.59 -18.44
CA LEU A 111 0.54 11.84 -17.33
C LEU A 111 1.01 13.04 -16.49
N LYS A 112 0.08 13.67 -15.77
CA LYS A 112 0.30 14.89 -14.96
C LYS A 112 1.43 14.75 -13.93
N ILE A 113 1.67 13.57 -13.42
CA ILE A 113 2.72 13.32 -12.42
C ILE A 113 4.12 13.62 -12.97
N MET A 114 4.32 13.51 -14.28
CA MET A 114 5.63 13.78 -14.92
C MET A 114 6.08 15.23 -14.74
N ASP A 115 5.12 16.17 -14.62
CA ASP A 115 5.40 17.58 -14.36
C ASP A 115 5.73 17.84 -12.88
N LEU A 116 5.25 16.97 -11.98
CA LEU A 116 5.32 17.13 -10.53
C LEU A 116 6.51 16.37 -9.92
N GLU A 117 6.75 15.13 -10.39
CA GLU A 117 7.80 14.26 -9.88
C GLU A 117 9.08 14.41 -10.69
N LYS A 118 10.19 14.62 -10.01
CA LYS A 118 11.50 14.83 -10.65
C LYS A 118 12.51 13.72 -10.33
N ASP A 119 12.40 13.13 -9.13
CA ASP A 119 13.44 12.25 -8.61
C ASP A 119 13.24 10.77 -8.96
N TRP A 120 12.00 10.31 -9.14
CA TRP A 120 11.63 8.93 -9.49
C TRP A 120 12.44 7.85 -8.73
N LYS A 121 12.44 7.97 -7.40
CA LYS A 121 13.17 7.02 -6.55
C LYS A 121 12.46 5.68 -6.49
N GLU A 122 13.25 4.60 -6.43
CA GLU A 122 12.77 3.23 -6.25
C GLU A 122 12.67 2.92 -4.75
N TYR A 123 11.47 3.03 -4.20
CA TYR A 123 11.19 2.69 -2.81
C TYR A 123 10.94 1.19 -2.66
N PRO A 124 11.35 0.57 -1.54
CA PRO A 124 10.89 -0.78 -1.23
C PRO A 124 9.37 -0.79 -1.01
N VAL A 125 8.69 -1.70 -1.71
CA VAL A 125 7.23 -1.83 -1.63
C VAL A 125 6.84 -3.18 -1.06
N ILE A 126 5.99 -3.15 -0.03
CA ILE A 126 5.31 -4.32 0.53
C ILE A 126 3.82 -4.19 0.19
N ARG A 127 3.29 -5.11 -0.62
CA ARG A 127 1.87 -5.14 -1.00
C ARG A 127 1.18 -6.36 -0.43
N LEU A 128 0.08 -6.13 0.29
CA LEU A 128 -0.81 -7.15 0.83
C LEU A 128 -2.21 -7.00 0.21
N ASP A 129 -2.72 -8.06 -0.41
CA ASP A 129 -4.11 -8.14 -0.91
C ASP A 129 -4.91 -9.00 0.05
N MET A 130 -5.60 -8.35 1.00
CA MET A 130 -6.30 -9.02 2.08
C MET A 130 -7.58 -9.76 1.62
N SER A 131 -8.03 -9.56 0.38
CA SER A 131 -9.14 -10.34 -0.19
C SER A 131 -8.83 -11.85 -0.22
N ARG A 132 -7.54 -12.21 -0.19
CA ARG A 132 -7.03 -13.57 -0.21
C ARG A 132 -6.85 -14.18 1.19
N GLY A 133 -7.09 -13.41 2.25
CA GLY A 133 -6.94 -13.83 3.64
C GLY A 133 -8.02 -14.78 4.16
N GLY A 134 -9.04 -15.07 3.36
CA GLY A 134 -10.11 -15.99 3.74
C GLY A 134 -11.09 -15.39 4.76
N ALA A 135 -11.80 -16.29 5.49
CA ALA A 135 -12.85 -15.93 6.44
C ALA A 135 -12.60 -16.49 7.86
N ASN A 136 -11.44 -17.04 8.13
CA ASN A 136 -11.05 -17.54 9.45
C ASN A 136 -9.57 -17.25 9.73
N ALA A 137 -9.18 -17.35 11.00
CA ALA A 137 -7.84 -17.01 11.45
C ALA A 137 -6.75 -17.91 10.84
N GLU A 138 -7.03 -19.17 10.59
CA GLU A 138 -6.09 -20.13 10.01
C GLU A 138 -5.72 -19.75 8.57
N THR A 139 -6.72 -19.51 7.73
CA THR A 139 -6.51 -19.09 6.33
C THR A 139 -5.84 -17.73 6.25
N LEU A 140 -6.18 -16.81 7.17
CA LEU A 140 -5.54 -15.51 7.26
C LEU A 140 -4.06 -15.63 7.63
N ARG A 141 -3.73 -16.43 8.65
CA ARG A 141 -2.34 -16.71 9.03
C ARG A 141 -1.57 -17.39 7.90
N SER A 142 -2.17 -18.37 7.23
CA SER A 142 -1.56 -19.07 6.09
C SER A 142 -1.24 -18.10 4.95
N TYR A 143 -2.16 -17.20 4.61
CA TYR A 143 -1.94 -16.17 3.61
C TYR A 143 -0.81 -15.22 3.99
N LEU A 144 -0.80 -14.71 5.23
CA LEU A 144 0.25 -13.80 5.72
C LEU A 144 1.62 -14.50 5.76
N ASN A 145 1.67 -15.76 6.22
CA ASN A 145 2.89 -16.56 6.18
C ASN A 145 3.47 -16.70 4.77
N LEU A 146 2.62 -16.98 3.78
CA LEU A 146 3.02 -17.06 2.37
C LEU A 146 3.56 -15.73 1.86
N ARG A 147 2.89 -14.63 2.20
CA ARG A 147 3.30 -13.29 1.76
C ARG A 147 4.59 -12.83 2.41
N PHE A 148 4.75 -13.08 3.70
CA PHE A 148 5.98 -12.75 4.42
C PHE A 148 7.15 -13.60 3.94
N GLY A 149 6.95 -14.91 3.70
CA GLY A 149 7.97 -15.76 3.08
C GLY A 149 8.48 -15.23 1.74
N TYR A 150 7.58 -14.73 0.89
CA TYR A 150 7.98 -14.08 -0.37
C TYR A 150 8.87 -12.83 -0.13
N TYR A 151 8.55 -11.99 0.86
CA TYR A 151 9.36 -10.81 1.15
C TYR A 151 10.65 -11.14 1.90
N GLU A 152 10.65 -12.18 2.74
CA GLU A 152 11.87 -12.70 3.37
C GLU A 152 12.85 -13.19 2.30
N GLU A 153 12.39 -13.93 1.30
CA GLU A 153 13.20 -14.34 0.15
C GLU A 153 13.71 -13.13 -0.63
N LYS A 154 12.81 -12.17 -0.96
CA LYS A 154 13.15 -10.96 -1.71
C LYS A 154 14.24 -10.13 -1.04
N TYR A 155 14.22 -10.02 0.29
CA TYR A 155 15.18 -9.22 1.07
C TYR A 155 16.29 -10.07 1.71
N VAL A 156 16.40 -11.34 1.33
CA VAL A 156 17.44 -12.28 1.81
C VAL A 156 17.46 -12.37 3.34
N ILE A 157 16.30 -12.50 3.94
CA ILE A 157 16.12 -12.68 5.39
C ILE A 157 16.11 -14.19 5.68
N THR A 158 16.94 -14.65 6.61
CA THR A 158 16.88 -16.04 7.07
C THR A 158 15.59 -16.25 7.88
N PRO A 159 14.68 -17.15 7.44
CA PRO A 159 13.45 -17.38 8.17
C PRO A 159 13.72 -17.97 9.55
N ASP A 160 13.09 -17.41 10.58
CA ASP A 160 12.99 -18.02 11.89
C ASP A 160 11.63 -18.73 12.02
N PRO A 161 11.60 -20.08 12.06
CA PRO A 161 10.33 -20.82 12.15
C PRO A 161 9.57 -20.61 13.46
N THR A 162 10.22 -20.03 14.47
CA THR A 162 9.62 -19.74 15.78
C THR A 162 9.10 -18.30 15.90
N ALA A 163 9.47 -17.43 14.95
CA ALA A 163 9.08 -16.01 14.98
C ALA A 163 7.57 -15.83 14.75
N GLN A 164 6.97 -14.92 15.52
CA GLN A 164 5.60 -14.52 15.34
C GLN A 164 5.43 -13.70 14.04
N LEU A 165 4.20 -13.63 13.52
CA LEU A 165 3.92 -12.87 12.30
C LEU A 165 4.30 -11.39 12.43
N ALA A 166 4.09 -10.79 13.60
CA ALA A 166 4.50 -9.42 13.88
C ALA A 166 6.02 -9.22 13.74
N ASP A 167 6.81 -10.09 14.37
CA ASP A 167 8.27 -10.00 14.35
C ASP A 167 8.83 -10.19 12.93
N ARG A 168 8.24 -11.12 12.17
CA ARG A 168 8.60 -11.34 10.77
C ARG A 168 8.30 -10.11 9.91
N PHE A 169 7.14 -9.48 10.13
CA PHE A 169 6.75 -8.28 9.39
C PHE A 169 7.68 -7.10 9.72
N ASP A 170 8.00 -6.89 11.00
CA ASP A 170 8.98 -5.89 11.43
C ASP A 170 10.36 -6.14 10.81
N ALA A 171 10.83 -7.39 10.85
CA ALA A 171 12.11 -7.77 10.24
C ALA A 171 12.15 -7.47 8.73
N ILE A 172 11.06 -7.71 7.99
CA ILE A 172 10.96 -7.40 6.57
C ILE A 172 11.06 -5.89 6.35
N ILE A 173 10.29 -5.08 7.10
CA ILE A 173 10.28 -3.62 6.99
C ILE A 173 11.68 -3.06 7.31
N THR A 174 12.23 -3.46 8.45
CA THR A 174 13.54 -2.99 8.92
C THR A 174 14.66 -3.37 7.96
N THR A 175 14.64 -4.57 7.41
CA THR A 175 15.67 -5.03 6.45
C THR A 175 15.55 -4.30 5.12
N ALA A 176 14.33 -4.15 4.60
CA ALA A 176 14.08 -3.40 3.36
C ALA A 176 14.57 -1.94 3.50
N TYR A 177 14.29 -1.29 4.63
CA TYR A 177 14.80 0.05 4.93
C TYR A 177 16.34 0.09 5.00
N LYS A 178 16.96 -0.85 5.72
CA LYS A 178 18.43 -0.90 5.87
C LYS A 178 19.15 -1.12 4.54
N GLN A 179 18.58 -1.93 3.64
CA GLN A 179 19.17 -2.22 2.35
C GLN A 179 19.09 -1.05 1.38
N THR A 180 18.01 -0.27 1.42
CA THR A 180 17.76 0.81 0.46
C THR A 180 18.07 2.20 0.99
N GLY A 181 18.07 2.39 2.32
CA GLY A 181 18.12 3.71 2.95
C GLY A 181 16.86 4.56 2.72
N LEU A 182 15.81 3.97 2.11
CA LEU A 182 14.56 4.65 1.77
C LEU A 182 13.40 4.09 2.59
N LYS A 183 12.41 4.95 2.86
CA LYS A 183 11.19 4.53 3.59
C LYS A 183 10.44 3.45 2.82
N VAL A 184 9.92 2.46 3.54
CA VAL A 184 9.16 1.36 2.96
C VAL A 184 7.71 1.80 2.70
N ALA A 185 7.23 1.60 1.48
CA ALA A 185 5.83 1.83 1.11
C ALA A 185 5.02 0.55 1.38
N ILE A 186 4.08 0.62 2.32
CA ILE A 186 3.20 -0.52 2.65
C ILE A 186 1.82 -0.25 2.05
N LEU A 187 1.42 -1.08 1.09
CA LEU A 187 0.17 -1.00 0.36
C LEU A 187 -0.73 -2.18 0.74
N ILE A 188 -1.89 -1.88 1.34
CA ILE A 188 -2.83 -2.92 1.77
C ILE A 188 -4.16 -2.72 1.04
N ASP A 189 -4.47 -3.63 0.12
CA ASP A 189 -5.76 -3.64 -0.60
C ASP A 189 -6.77 -4.55 0.13
N GLU A 190 -8.06 -4.17 0.07
CA GLU A 190 -9.19 -4.88 0.68
C GLU A 190 -8.94 -5.25 2.17
N TYR A 191 -8.33 -4.31 2.93
CA TYR A 191 -7.91 -4.49 4.31
C TYR A 191 -8.95 -5.13 5.23
N ASP A 192 -10.21 -4.78 5.05
CA ASP A 192 -11.34 -5.24 5.86
C ASP A 192 -11.95 -6.57 5.40
N SER A 193 -11.49 -7.13 4.30
CA SER A 193 -12.10 -8.31 3.67
C SER A 193 -12.21 -9.53 4.62
N PRO A 194 -11.16 -10.00 5.31
CA PRO A 194 -11.27 -11.10 6.26
C PRO A 194 -12.21 -10.81 7.44
N LEU A 195 -12.23 -9.57 7.91
CA LEU A 195 -13.11 -9.15 9.00
C LEU A 195 -14.56 -9.08 8.56
N GLN A 196 -14.83 -8.64 7.32
CA GLN A 196 -16.19 -8.67 6.75
C GLN A 196 -16.68 -10.10 6.52
N HIS A 197 -15.83 -10.98 6.00
CA HIS A 197 -16.20 -12.38 5.75
C HIS A 197 -16.43 -13.19 7.03
N SER A 198 -15.70 -12.88 8.11
CA SER A 198 -15.89 -13.51 9.42
C SER A 198 -16.99 -12.84 10.27
N TRP A 199 -17.55 -11.71 9.83
CA TRP A 199 -18.54 -10.94 10.59
C TRP A 199 -19.74 -11.81 11.01
N LYS A 200 -20.11 -11.74 12.30
CA LYS A 200 -21.16 -12.55 12.92
C LYS A 200 -20.92 -14.05 12.91
N THR A 201 -19.71 -14.51 12.69
CA THR A 201 -19.29 -15.90 12.87
C THR A 201 -18.44 -16.06 14.13
N PRO A 202 -18.27 -17.26 14.68
CA PRO A 202 -17.35 -17.51 15.80
C PRO A 202 -15.89 -17.14 15.50
N GLU A 203 -15.52 -17.11 14.22
CA GLU A 203 -14.15 -16.81 13.74
C GLU A 203 -13.78 -15.32 13.80
N HIS A 204 -14.75 -14.44 14.01
CA HIS A 204 -14.52 -13.00 13.90
C HIS A 204 -13.49 -12.48 14.90
N GLU A 205 -13.58 -12.92 16.17
CA GLU A 205 -12.63 -12.49 17.20
C GLU A 205 -11.22 -13.01 16.91
N ALA A 206 -11.09 -14.28 16.51
CA ALA A 206 -9.80 -14.87 16.15
C ALA A 206 -9.15 -14.15 14.93
N CYS A 207 -9.92 -13.78 13.91
CA CYS A 207 -9.45 -12.95 12.82
C CYS A 207 -8.99 -11.57 13.31
N THR A 208 -9.75 -10.95 14.20
CA THR A 208 -9.41 -9.64 14.78
C THR A 208 -8.11 -9.67 15.57
N GLU A 209 -7.86 -10.76 16.31
CA GLU A 209 -6.60 -10.96 17.03
C GLU A 209 -5.40 -11.04 16.10
N VAL A 210 -5.51 -11.76 14.96
CA VAL A 210 -4.46 -11.80 13.95
C VAL A 210 -4.17 -10.41 13.40
N TYR A 211 -5.19 -9.59 13.16
CA TYR A 211 -5.01 -8.19 12.75
C TYR A 211 -4.29 -7.36 13.80
N ARG A 212 -4.69 -7.47 15.08
CA ARG A 212 -4.03 -6.76 16.18
C ARG A 212 -2.56 -7.17 16.29
N GLU A 213 -2.27 -8.47 16.23
CA GLU A 213 -0.91 -9.00 16.27
C GLU A 213 -0.05 -8.40 15.15
N VAL A 214 -0.46 -8.55 13.90
CA VAL A 214 0.37 -8.22 12.75
C VAL A 214 0.50 -6.71 12.52
N PHE A 215 -0.59 -5.96 12.71
CA PHE A 215 -0.62 -4.54 12.36
C PHE A 215 -0.40 -3.60 13.57
N ALA A 216 -0.20 -4.13 14.78
CA ALA A 216 0.15 -3.32 15.95
C ALA A 216 1.48 -2.58 15.75
N ILE A 217 2.46 -3.23 15.11
CA ILE A 217 3.78 -2.65 14.84
C ILE A 217 3.69 -1.37 14.00
N LEU A 218 2.65 -1.27 13.16
CA LEU A 218 2.45 -0.11 12.31
C LEU A 218 1.91 1.11 13.07
N LYS A 219 1.41 0.91 14.30
CA LYS A 219 0.88 1.98 15.18
C LYS A 219 1.85 2.39 16.27
N ALA A 220 2.91 1.61 16.50
CA ALA A 220 3.84 1.85 17.60
C ALA A 220 4.60 3.18 17.47
N ASP A 221 4.60 3.81 16.30
CA ASP A 221 5.24 5.10 16.07
C ASP A 221 4.35 6.32 16.41
N ASP A 222 3.04 6.11 16.69
CA ASP A 222 2.12 7.20 17.05
C ASP A 222 2.19 7.61 18.55
N GLU A 223 2.88 6.84 19.37
CA GLU A 223 2.99 7.12 20.82
C GLU A 223 4.10 8.12 21.19
N TYR A 224 4.82 8.66 20.19
CA TYR A 224 5.96 9.56 20.41
C TYR A 224 5.87 10.90 19.68
N GLU A 225 4.64 11.39 19.40
CA GLU A 225 4.42 12.80 19.04
C GLU A 225 4.13 13.68 20.27
#